data_2f2b69ff708fd940560eb94ceee7f6ab
#
_entry.id   2f2b69ff708fd940560eb94ceee7f6ab
#
_cell.length_a   1.000
_cell.length_b   1.000
_cell.length_c   1.000
_cell.angle_alpha   90.00
_cell.angle_beta   90.00
_cell.angle_gamma   90.00
#
_symmetry.space_group_name_H-M   'P 1'
#
loop_
_entity.id
_entity.type
_entity.pdbx_description
1 polymer ?
#
loop_
_entity_poly.entity_id
_entity_poly.type
_entity_poly.pdbx_seq_one_letter_code
_entity_poly.pdbx_strand_id
1 'polypeptide(L)'
;MEQTYFVMKPQLRGQLRYPAAALLCAIPFALLHGIKGFVAAFVAITICVSLIKNHTIVVYEDSLIEKDFRGRFIRKVFASQVNHYRKNFLNEVTLIDADSKPRLCVEPYMTNRDRFEQWLAAHNIESK
;
A
#
# COMPACT_ATOMS: atom_id res chain seq x y z
N MET A 1 -23.45 -13.93 4.50
CA MET A 1 -22.92 -12.61 4.14
C MET A 1 -21.73 -12.28 5.02
N GLU A 2 -20.54 -12.09 4.44
CA GLU A 2 -19.36 -11.72 5.22
C GLU A 2 -19.49 -10.30 5.74
N GLN A 3 -19.23 -10.12 7.03
CA GLN A 3 -19.21 -8.78 7.62
C GLN A 3 -17.80 -8.22 7.53
N THR A 4 -17.69 -6.94 7.19
CA THR A 4 -16.42 -6.24 7.17
C THR A 4 -15.88 -6.14 8.61
N TYR A 5 -14.67 -6.62 8.82
CA TYR A 5 -13.99 -6.54 10.11
C TYR A 5 -13.47 -5.13 10.37
N PHE A 6 -12.73 -4.60 9.40
CA PHE A 6 -12.22 -3.23 9.42
C PHE A 6 -11.71 -2.86 8.03
N VAL A 7 -11.44 -1.58 7.84
CA VAL A 7 -10.93 -1.03 6.58
C VAL A 7 -9.60 -0.35 6.83
N MET A 8 -8.62 -0.61 5.98
CA MET A 8 -7.31 0.04 6.00
C MET A 8 -7.24 1.03 4.84
N LYS A 9 -7.00 2.30 5.15
CA LYS A 9 -6.86 3.38 4.17
C LYS A 9 -5.52 4.07 4.35
N PRO A 10 -4.92 4.61 3.27
CA PRO A 10 -3.71 5.41 3.41
C PRO A 10 -3.93 6.60 4.33
N GLN A 11 -2.98 6.84 5.23
CA GLN A 11 -2.98 8.03 6.10
C GLN A 11 -2.34 9.20 5.37
N LEU A 12 -2.81 10.41 5.65
CA LEU A 12 -2.21 11.63 5.10
C LEU A 12 -0.71 11.72 5.40
N ARG A 13 -0.32 11.33 6.61
CA ARG A 13 1.08 11.32 7.03
C ARG A 13 1.98 10.49 6.10
N GLY A 14 1.50 9.34 5.67
CA GLY A 14 2.23 8.49 4.73
C GLY A 14 2.25 9.06 3.32
N GLN A 15 1.24 9.82 2.93
CA GLN A 15 1.16 10.42 1.60
C GLN A 15 2.15 11.56 1.39
N LEU A 16 2.64 12.18 2.45
CA LEU A 16 3.62 13.28 2.35
C LEU A 16 4.97 12.84 1.77
N ARG A 17 5.28 11.54 1.81
CA ARG A 17 6.51 11.02 1.21
C ARG A 17 6.51 11.09 -0.33
N TYR A 18 5.35 11.10 -0.95
CA TYR A 18 5.25 11.15 -2.42
C TYR A 18 5.67 12.52 -2.99
N PRO A 19 5.21 13.65 -2.44
CA PRO A 19 5.74 14.95 -2.83
C PRO A 19 7.25 15.07 -2.65
N ALA A 20 7.80 14.53 -1.56
CA ALA A 20 9.24 14.57 -1.31
C ALA A 20 10.03 13.80 -2.40
N ALA A 21 9.56 12.60 -2.76
CA ALA A 21 10.17 11.82 -3.83
C ALA A 21 10.02 12.51 -5.19
N ALA A 22 8.86 13.11 -5.46
CA ALA A 22 8.59 13.85 -6.68
C ALA A 22 9.51 15.06 -6.84
N LEU A 23 9.83 15.72 -5.72
CA LEU A 23 10.75 16.86 -5.71
C LEU A 23 12.13 16.46 -6.25
N LEU A 24 12.66 15.33 -5.78
CA LEU A 24 13.94 14.80 -6.24
C LEU A 24 13.87 14.37 -7.73
N CYS A 25 12.79 13.73 -8.14
CA CYS A 25 12.61 13.27 -9.51
C CYS A 25 12.42 14.44 -10.51
N ALA A 26 11.94 15.59 -10.05
CA ALA A 26 11.73 16.76 -10.90
C ALA A 26 13.00 17.55 -11.15
N ILE A 27 14.08 17.35 -10.40
CA ILE A 27 15.34 18.10 -10.57
C ILE A 27 15.91 18.03 -12.00
N PRO A 28 15.98 16.86 -12.66
CA PRO A 28 16.46 16.80 -14.05
C PRO A 28 15.64 17.66 -15.02
N PHE A 29 14.35 17.78 -14.80
CA PHE A 29 13.46 18.62 -15.63
C PHE A 29 13.73 20.10 -15.42
N ALA A 30 14.14 20.51 -14.21
CA ALA A 30 14.56 21.88 -13.94
C ALA A 30 15.81 22.24 -14.71
N LEU A 31 16.75 21.30 -14.82
CA LEU A 31 17.99 21.50 -15.57
C LEU A 31 17.77 21.61 -17.09
N LEU A 32 16.76 20.87 -17.61
CA LEU A 32 16.46 20.84 -19.04
C LEU A 32 15.51 21.95 -19.50
N HIS A 33 14.50 22.26 -18.69
CA HIS A 33 13.39 23.13 -19.07
C HIS A 33 13.16 24.31 -18.13
N GLY A 34 14.01 24.51 -17.15
CA GLY A 34 13.87 25.58 -16.17
C GLY A 34 12.74 25.34 -15.17
N ILE A 35 12.33 26.42 -14.51
CA ILE A 35 11.38 26.34 -13.39
C ILE A 35 10.00 25.82 -13.82
N LYS A 36 9.56 26.13 -15.03
CA LYS A 36 8.28 25.65 -15.56
C LYS A 36 8.27 24.14 -15.73
N GLY A 37 9.35 23.57 -16.24
CA GLY A 37 9.52 22.14 -16.36
C GLY A 37 9.57 21.44 -15.01
N PHE A 38 10.26 22.04 -14.03
CA PHE A 38 10.30 21.53 -12.67
C PHE A 38 8.91 21.44 -12.04
N VAL A 39 8.15 22.54 -12.09
CA VAL A 39 6.80 22.60 -11.49
C VAL A 39 5.87 21.60 -12.17
N ALA A 40 5.87 21.54 -13.50
CA ALA A 40 5.03 20.61 -14.25
C ALA A 40 5.35 19.15 -13.91
N ALA A 41 6.64 18.81 -13.86
CA ALA A 41 7.08 17.44 -13.51
C ALA A 41 6.73 17.10 -12.06
N PHE A 42 6.97 18.01 -11.12
CA PHE A 42 6.65 17.82 -9.71
C PHE A 42 5.17 17.52 -9.49
N VAL A 43 4.29 18.33 -10.08
CA VAL A 43 2.83 18.16 -9.95
C VAL A 43 2.40 16.86 -10.60
N ALA A 44 2.86 16.57 -11.83
CA ALA A 44 2.48 15.37 -12.56
C ALA A 44 2.91 14.10 -11.81
N ILE A 45 4.17 14.05 -11.35
CA ILE A 45 4.70 12.89 -10.62
C ILE A 45 3.95 12.69 -9.30
N THR A 46 3.71 13.77 -8.55
CA THR A 46 2.99 13.69 -7.28
C THR A 46 1.58 13.11 -7.47
N ILE A 47 0.84 13.61 -8.45
CA ILE A 47 -0.50 13.14 -8.75
C ILE A 47 -0.48 11.67 -9.16
N CYS A 48 0.38 11.30 -10.11
CA CYS A 48 0.44 9.92 -10.62
C CYS A 48 0.80 8.93 -9.52
N VAL A 49 1.82 9.22 -8.72
CA VAL A 49 2.26 8.32 -7.65
C VAL A 49 1.20 8.21 -6.57
N SER A 50 0.57 9.32 -6.18
CA SER A 50 -0.49 9.31 -5.18
C SER A 50 -1.67 8.46 -5.62
N LEU A 51 -2.09 8.54 -6.88
CA LEU A 51 -3.19 7.73 -7.41
C LEU A 51 -2.83 6.25 -7.45
N ILE A 52 -1.62 5.91 -7.90
CA ILE A 52 -1.18 4.52 -8.00
C ILE A 52 -1.08 3.87 -6.62
N LYS A 53 -0.62 4.60 -5.60
CA LYS A 53 -0.37 4.09 -4.26
C LYS A 53 -1.57 4.23 -3.31
N ASN A 54 -2.65 4.85 -3.74
CA ASN A 54 -3.80 5.11 -2.87
C ASN A 54 -4.79 3.94 -2.88
N HIS A 55 -4.35 2.81 -2.33
CA HIS A 55 -5.15 1.58 -2.25
C HIS A 55 -5.88 1.50 -0.92
N THR A 56 -7.08 0.89 -0.94
CA THR A 56 -7.85 0.58 0.25
C THR A 56 -7.90 -0.93 0.41
N ILE A 57 -7.69 -1.41 1.63
CA ILE A 57 -7.77 -2.83 1.96
C ILE A 57 -8.94 -3.03 2.92
N VAL A 58 -9.93 -3.81 2.48
CA VAL A 58 -11.08 -4.19 3.30
C VAL A 58 -10.80 -5.57 3.89
N VAL A 59 -10.79 -5.67 5.21
CA VAL A 59 -10.47 -6.90 5.92
C VAL A 59 -11.75 -7.55 6.40
N TYR A 60 -11.95 -8.80 6.00
CA TYR A 60 -13.03 -9.67 6.48
C TYR A 60 -12.44 -10.69 7.46
N GLU A 61 -13.30 -11.52 8.04
CA GLU A 61 -12.85 -12.51 9.01
C GLU A 61 -11.74 -13.42 8.46
N ASP A 62 -11.93 -13.95 7.25
CA ASP A 62 -11.02 -14.92 6.65
C ASP A 62 -10.37 -14.46 5.34
N SER A 63 -10.55 -13.21 4.97
CA SER A 63 -10.05 -12.71 3.68
C SER A 63 -9.77 -11.22 3.69
N LEU A 64 -9.01 -10.80 2.69
CA LEU A 64 -8.67 -9.40 2.43
C LEU A 64 -9.05 -9.06 1.01
N ILE A 65 -9.63 -7.88 0.79
CA ILE A 65 -9.91 -7.37 -0.55
C ILE A 65 -9.15 -6.06 -0.72
N GLU A 66 -8.34 -6.00 -1.77
CA GLU A 66 -7.64 -4.78 -2.17
C GLU A 66 -8.46 -4.06 -3.23
N LYS A 67 -8.68 -2.76 -3.03
CA LYS A 67 -9.38 -1.89 -3.96
C LYS A 67 -8.49 -0.72 -4.37
N ASP A 68 -8.65 -0.23 -5.61
CA ASP A 68 -7.93 0.93 -6.09
C ASP A 68 -8.52 2.23 -5.53
N PHE A 69 -7.96 3.39 -5.96
CA PHE A 69 -8.42 4.69 -5.52
C PHE A 69 -9.87 5.00 -5.91
N ARG A 70 -10.41 4.28 -6.90
CA ARG A 70 -11.82 4.42 -7.35
C ARG A 70 -12.76 3.45 -6.65
N GLY A 71 -12.25 2.62 -5.74
CA GLY A 71 -13.02 1.59 -5.08
C GLY A 71 -13.24 0.33 -5.93
N ARG A 72 -12.52 0.20 -7.03
CA ARG A 72 -12.62 -0.99 -7.88
C ARG A 72 -11.82 -2.13 -7.29
N PHE A 73 -12.37 -3.33 -7.40
CA PHE A 73 -11.71 -4.55 -6.97
C PHE A 73 -10.40 -4.77 -7.75
N ILE A 74 -9.33 -5.03 -7.01
CA ILE A 74 -8.03 -5.41 -7.60
C ILE A 74 -7.80 -6.91 -7.36
N ARG A 75 -7.83 -7.34 -6.11
CA ARG A 75 -7.59 -8.74 -5.76
C ARG A 75 -8.24 -9.10 -4.42
N LYS A 76 -8.46 -10.40 -4.25
CA LYS A 76 -8.93 -10.98 -2.99
C LYS A 76 -7.93 -12.04 -2.55
N VAL A 77 -7.55 -12.00 -1.29
CA VAL A 77 -6.62 -12.97 -0.70
C VAL A 77 -7.29 -13.60 0.50
N PHE A 78 -7.39 -14.92 0.53
CA PHE A 78 -7.90 -15.66 1.67
C PHE A 78 -6.77 -15.91 2.68
N ALA A 79 -7.09 -15.88 3.97
CA ALA A 79 -6.12 -16.17 5.02
C ALA A 79 -5.46 -17.55 4.83
N SER A 80 -6.23 -18.53 4.36
CA SER A 80 -5.73 -19.89 4.08
C SER A 80 -4.70 -19.96 2.96
N GLN A 81 -4.65 -18.95 2.10
CA GLN A 81 -3.67 -18.88 0.99
C GLN A 81 -2.34 -18.29 1.43
N VAL A 82 -2.29 -17.67 2.61
CA VAL A 82 -1.09 -17.00 3.11
C VAL A 82 -0.29 -17.97 3.97
N ASN A 83 0.96 -18.22 3.59
CA ASN A 83 1.88 -19.07 4.36
C ASN A 83 2.58 -18.29 5.47
N HIS A 84 3.11 -17.12 5.11
CA HIS A 84 3.82 -16.24 6.03
C HIS A 84 3.82 -14.81 5.50
N TYR A 85 4.35 -13.87 6.29
CA TYR A 85 4.56 -12.51 5.81
C TYR A 85 6.02 -12.12 5.99
N ARG A 86 6.45 -11.15 5.19
CA ARG A 86 7.77 -10.52 5.31
C ARG A 86 7.61 -9.04 5.58
N LYS A 87 8.43 -8.53 6.46
CA LYS A 87 8.48 -7.12 6.81
C LYS A 87 9.83 -6.57 6.36
N ASN A 88 9.85 -5.58 5.48
CA ASN A 88 11.09 -4.97 5.01
C ASN A 88 11.53 -3.83 5.94
N PHE A 89 12.68 -3.21 5.61
CA PHE A 89 13.23 -2.11 6.41
C PHE A 89 12.33 -0.85 6.40
N LEU A 90 11.46 -0.71 5.40
CA LEU A 90 10.47 0.37 5.33
C LEU A 90 9.18 0.05 6.10
N ASN A 91 9.15 -1.08 6.78
CA ASN A 91 8.01 -1.55 7.56
C ASN A 91 6.78 -1.92 6.70
N GLU A 92 6.99 -2.21 5.43
CA GLU A 92 5.96 -2.77 4.56
C GLU A 92 5.82 -4.26 4.82
N VAL A 93 4.58 -4.75 4.91
CA VAL A 93 4.28 -6.16 5.11
C VAL A 93 3.83 -6.77 3.79
N THR A 94 4.51 -7.81 3.35
CA THR A 94 4.14 -8.57 2.15
C THR A 94 3.65 -9.94 2.55
N LEU A 95 2.42 -10.28 2.16
CA LEU A 95 1.84 -11.59 2.39
C LEU A 95 2.32 -12.54 1.29
N ILE A 96 2.83 -13.70 1.69
CA ILE A 96 3.48 -14.66 0.78
C ILE A 96 2.77 -16.00 0.87
N ASP A 97 2.49 -16.61 -0.28
CA ASP A 97 1.81 -17.90 -0.34
C ASP A 97 2.78 -19.08 -0.15
N ALA A 98 2.26 -20.29 -0.20
CA ALA A 98 3.05 -21.52 -0.05
C ALA A 98 4.08 -21.70 -1.16
N ASP A 99 3.87 -21.10 -2.32
CA ASP A 99 4.81 -21.12 -3.46
C ASP A 99 5.83 -20.00 -3.42
N SER A 100 5.94 -19.30 -2.29
CA SER A 100 6.84 -18.15 -2.07
C SER A 100 6.54 -16.96 -2.97
N LYS A 101 5.32 -16.84 -3.48
CA LYS A 101 4.88 -15.72 -4.31
C LYS A 101 4.19 -14.64 -3.47
N PRO A 102 4.48 -13.37 -3.71
CA PRO A 102 3.78 -12.28 -3.01
C PRO A 102 2.33 -12.19 -3.49
N ARG A 103 1.42 -12.05 -2.55
CA ARG A 103 -0.01 -11.93 -2.81
C ARG A 103 -0.55 -10.55 -2.57
N LEU A 104 -0.06 -9.88 -1.54
CA LEU A 104 -0.54 -8.57 -1.13
C LEU A 104 0.57 -7.84 -0.38
N CYS A 105 0.72 -6.56 -0.63
CA CYS A 105 1.63 -5.69 0.10
C CYS A 105 0.84 -4.64 0.88
N VAL A 106 1.10 -4.53 2.18
CA VAL A 106 0.47 -3.57 3.07
C VAL A 106 1.48 -2.51 3.46
N GLU A 107 1.19 -1.26 3.15
CA GLU A 107 2.08 -0.15 3.46
C GLU A 107 2.05 0.21 4.95
N PRO A 108 3.15 0.79 5.49
CA PRO A 108 3.24 1.08 6.92
C PRO A 108 2.29 2.18 7.39
N TYR A 109 1.93 3.12 6.51
CA TYR A 109 1.13 4.29 6.87
C TYR A 109 -0.34 4.10 6.51
N MET A 110 -0.92 2.96 6.88
CA MET A 110 -2.34 2.69 6.71
C MET A 110 -3.06 2.71 8.06
N THR A 111 -4.33 3.12 8.04
CA THR A 111 -5.16 3.09 9.25
C THR A 111 -5.38 1.64 9.70
N ASN A 112 -5.64 1.44 10.98
CA ASN A 112 -5.92 0.11 11.55
C ASN A 112 -4.80 -0.91 11.35
N ARG A 113 -3.54 -0.45 11.23
CA ARG A 113 -2.40 -1.33 11.08
C ARG A 113 -2.26 -2.32 12.25
N ASP A 114 -2.54 -1.85 13.48
CA ASP A 114 -2.48 -2.69 14.67
C ASP A 114 -3.52 -3.82 14.61
N ARG A 115 -4.72 -3.52 14.13
CA ARG A 115 -5.78 -4.52 13.95
C ARG A 115 -5.40 -5.53 12.88
N PHE A 116 -4.69 -5.10 11.84
CA PHE A 116 -4.17 -5.98 10.81
C PHE A 116 -3.14 -6.96 11.39
N GLU A 117 -2.24 -6.49 12.23
CA GLU A 117 -1.25 -7.35 12.90
C GLU A 117 -1.94 -8.37 13.83
N GLN A 118 -2.99 -7.96 14.53
CA GLN A 118 -3.82 -8.88 15.34
C GLN A 118 -4.52 -9.91 14.45
N TRP A 119 -5.01 -9.50 13.29
CA TRP A 119 -5.63 -10.41 12.33
C TRP A 119 -4.64 -11.46 11.84
N LEU A 120 -3.40 -11.07 11.53
CA LEU A 120 -2.34 -12.01 11.15
C LEU A 120 -2.08 -13.02 12.26
N ALA A 121 -1.98 -12.57 13.51
CA ALA A 121 -1.75 -13.43 14.66
C ALA A 121 -2.93 -14.39 14.88
N ALA A 122 -4.16 -13.92 14.72
CA ALA A 122 -5.35 -14.74 14.88
C ALA A 122 -5.44 -15.87 13.85
N HIS A 123 -4.83 -15.70 12.67
CA HIS A 123 -4.78 -16.71 11.61
C HIS A 123 -3.47 -17.50 11.61
N ASN A 124 -2.65 -17.36 12.65
CA ASN A 124 -1.34 -18.03 12.80
C ASN A 124 -0.38 -17.73 11.63
N ILE A 125 -0.49 -16.55 11.05
CA ILE A 125 0.43 -16.09 10.00
C ILE A 125 1.60 -15.40 10.68
N GLU A 126 2.79 -15.95 10.52
CA GLU A 126 4.01 -15.47 11.18
C GLU A 126 4.96 -14.81 10.20
N SER A 127 5.85 -13.98 10.75
CA SER A 127 6.95 -13.38 10.00
C SER A 127 8.05 -14.40 9.74
N LYS A 128 8.60 -14.39 8.55
CA LYS A 128 9.77 -15.18 8.20
C LYS A 128 10.89 -14.35 7.61
#